data_c94344344154b1d7190e4248c8099e3c
#
_entry.id   c94344344154b1d7190e4248c8099e3c
#
_cell.length_a   1.000
_cell.length_b   1.000
_cell.length_c   1.000
_cell.angle_alpha   90.00
_cell.angle_beta   90.00
_cell.angle_gamma   90.00
#
_symmetry.space_group_name_H-M   'P 1'
#
loop_
_entity.id
_entity.type
_entity.pdbx_description
1 polymer ?
#
loop_
_entity_poly.entity_id
_entity_poly.type
_entity_poly.pdbx_seq_one_letter_code
_entity_poly.pdbx_strand_id
1 'polypeptide(L)'
;GNDQIETLLMRMGNGTGVKGLQGIHEIRGCIVRPLLHFSRKEIAAFVKANNIQFINDISNEDDSIKRNAIRHQVIPNWEQINPNLNIAFGKMHDYSKENDELVRYAVKLVSKKLVQLDSYGNKKILKEDFDVLPILLRMNVVHEIIGETHLSWRRFQYEGLKKFLIQSRTGQSLSLPMNWRILRDRNNFLLRKDQEVQKLSHKVQPADITDCGNFYFAWEWVNDFSYSENTQWMETIDGGEIKNQNLEIRRWKPGDSFVPFGMKNHKKVSDYLIDSKVNNFSKENQFVLTADNNIIWLCGYRISDRVKVTSKTMDFAKISITQKKLNEEKY
;
A
#
# COMPACT_ATOMS: atom_id res chain seq x y z
N GLY A 1 -4.28 2.93 -36.84
CA GLY A 1 -4.21 2.02 -37.98
C GLY A 1 -4.64 0.60 -37.63
N ASN A 2 -4.43 -0.32 -38.52
CA ASN A 2 -4.89 -1.72 -38.40
C ASN A 2 -4.46 -2.41 -37.10
N ASP A 3 -3.26 -2.13 -36.58
CA ASP A 3 -2.77 -2.72 -35.31
C ASP A 3 -3.66 -2.40 -34.11
N GLN A 4 -4.30 -1.22 -34.08
CA GLN A 4 -5.28 -0.86 -33.06
C GLN A 4 -6.50 -1.78 -33.12
N ILE A 5 -7.07 -1.96 -34.33
CA ILE A 5 -8.25 -2.80 -34.53
C ILE A 5 -7.95 -4.25 -34.14
N GLU A 6 -6.82 -4.80 -34.62
CA GLU A 6 -6.38 -6.16 -34.23
C GLU A 6 -6.31 -6.33 -32.73
N THR A 7 -5.68 -5.37 -32.04
CA THR A 7 -5.52 -5.40 -30.58
C THR A 7 -6.86 -5.28 -29.85
N LEU A 8 -7.73 -4.39 -30.31
CA LEU A 8 -9.05 -4.20 -29.71
C LEU A 8 -9.92 -5.44 -29.88
N LEU A 9 -9.94 -6.06 -31.06
CA LEU A 9 -10.67 -7.30 -31.33
C LEU A 9 -10.15 -8.45 -30.45
N MET A 10 -8.82 -8.60 -30.33
CA MET A 10 -8.23 -9.60 -29.43
C MET A 10 -8.64 -9.37 -27.96
N ARG A 11 -8.62 -8.13 -27.50
CA ARG A 11 -9.00 -7.79 -26.13
C ARG A 11 -10.48 -8.02 -25.88
N MET A 12 -11.34 -7.64 -26.82
CA MET A 12 -12.80 -7.88 -26.74
C MET A 12 -13.10 -9.38 -26.67
N GLY A 13 -12.48 -10.20 -27.53
CA GLY A 13 -12.63 -11.64 -27.51
C GLY A 13 -12.14 -12.30 -26.20
N ASN A 14 -11.21 -11.69 -25.50
CA ASN A 14 -10.72 -12.15 -24.19
C ASN A 14 -11.49 -11.53 -23.00
N GLY A 15 -12.53 -10.72 -23.22
CA GLY A 15 -13.30 -10.07 -22.18
C GLY A 15 -12.54 -8.96 -21.51
N THR A 16 -12.40 -7.81 -22.16
CA THR A 16 -11.76 -6.63 -21.61
C THR A 16 -12.74 -5.68 -20.96
N GLY A 17 -12.28 -4.92 -19.96
CA GLY A 17 -13.01 -3.76 -19.43
C GLY A 17 -12.79 -2.51 -20.28
N VAL A 18 -13.54 -1.41 -19.95
CA VAL A 18 -13.49 -0.13 -20.69
C VAL A 18 -12.06 0.36 -20.90
N LYS A 19 -11.21 0.30 -19.88
CA LYS A 19 -9.80 0.71 -19.98
C LYS A 19 -9.00 -0.08 -21.03
N GLY A 20 -9.32 -1.34 -21.26
CA GLY A 20 -8.69 -2.15 -22.30
C GLY A 20 -9.09 -1.76 -23.72
N LEU A 21 -10.24 -1.07 -23.88
CA LEU A 21 -10.72 -0.55 -25.16
C LEU A 21 -9.93 0.69 -25.64
N GLN A 22 -9.03 1.23 -24.84
CA GLN A 22 -8.05 2.24 -25.31
C GLN A 22 -7.02 1.67 -26.31
N GLY A 23 -6.95 0.34 -26.45
CA GLY A 23 -6.04 -0.30 -27.41
C GLY A 23 -4.56 -0.10 -27.05
N ILE A 24 -3.75 0.16 -28.07
CA ILE A 24 -2.30 0.39 -27.94
C ILE A 24 -2.08 1.87 -27.66
N HIS A 25 -1.27 2.18 -26.62
CA HIS A 25 -0.85 3.56 -26.34
C HIS A 25 0.30 3.97 -27.27
N GLU A 26 0.26 5.20 -27.74
CA GLU A 26 1.34 5.79 -28.57
C GLU A 26 2.67 5.84 -27.83
N ILE A 27 2.60 6.20 -26.54
CA ILE A 27 3.75 6.25 -25.64
C ILE A 27 3.46 5.38 -24.44
N ARG A 28 4.39 4.49 -24.11
CA ARG A 28 4.33 3.68 -22.90
C ARG A 28 5.73 3.52 -22.31
N GLY A 29 6.02 4.28 -21.25
CA GLY A 29 7.36 4.40 -20.71
C GLY A 29 8.35 4.90 -21.77
N CYS A 30 9.38 4.14 -22.07
CA CYS A 30 10.38 4.47 -23.10
C CYS A 30 10.00 4.03 -24.53
N ILE A 31 8.85 3.38 -24.70
CA ILE A 31 8.42 2.89 -26.02
C ILE A 31 7.50 3.92 -26.67
N VAL A 32 7.89 4.40 -27.86
CA VAL A 32 7.12 5.31 -28.71
C VAL A 32 6.72 4.59 -30.00
N ARG A 33 5.49 4.77 -30.46
CA ARG A 33 4.92 4.12 -31.67
C ARG A 33 4.44 5.16 -32.68
N PRO A 34 5.35 5.81 -33.41
CA PRO A 34 4.99 6.92 -34.29
C PRO A 34 4.10 6.51 -35.46
N LEU A 35 4.14 5.24 -35.89
CA LEU A 35 3.36 4.73 -37.01
C LEU A 35 1.97 4.18 -36.61
N LEU A 36 1.56 4.32 -35.35
CA LEU A 36 0.33 3.72 -34.88
C LEU A 36 -0.93 4.25 -35.58
N HIS A 37 -0.94 5.49 -36.00
CA HIS A 37 -2.08 6.14 -36.65
C HIS A 37 -2.20 5.81 -38.14
N PHE A 38 -1.12 5.38 -38.77
CA PHE A 38 -1.10 5.08 -40.21
C PHE A 38 -1.67 3.69 -40.48
N SER A 39 -2.44 3.57 -41.56
CA SER A 39 -2.88 2.27 -42.06
C SER A 39 -1.73 1.55 -42.75
N ARG A 40 -1.83 0.22 -42.86
CA ARG A 40 -0.86 -0.56 -43.67
C ARG A 40 -0.80 -0.11 -45.13
N LYS A 41 -1.96 0.27 -45.70
CA LYS A 41 -2.02 0.76 -47.08
C LYS A 41 -1.21 2.03 -47.25
N GLU A 42 -1.32 2.98 -46.31
CA GLU A 42 -0.53 4.23 -46.35
C GLU A 42 0.95 3.96 -46.16
N ILE A 43 1.33 3.10 -45.24
CA ILE A 43 2.73 2.70 -44.99
C ILE A 43 3.29 2.00 -46.26
N ALA A 44 2.55 1.07 -46.86
CA ALA A 44 2.99 0.37 -48.07
C ALA A 44 3.13 1.31 -49.26
N ALA A 45 2.21 2.27 -49.43
CA ALA A 45 2.30 3.29 -50.47
C ALA A 45 3.55 4.18 -50.29
N PHE A 46 3.82 4.58 -49.03
CA PHE A 46 5.00 5.38 -48.72
C PHE A 46 6.30 4.63 -48.98
N VAL A 47 6.39 3.37 -48.55
CA VAL A 47 7.55 2.49 -48.76
C VAL A 47 7.82 2.32 -50.28
N LYS A 48 6.77 2.06 -51.05
CA LYS A 48 6.86 1.92 -52.52
C LYS A 48 7.30 3.23 -53.21
N ALA A 49 6.70 4.37 -52.81
CA ALA A 49 7.02 5.67 -53.41
C ALA A 49 8.47 6.11 -53.13
N ASN A 50 9.05 5.70 -52.02
CA ASN A 50 10.40 6.05 -51.60
C ASN A 50 11.45 4.94 -51.88
N ASN A 51 11.06 3.84 -52.55
CA ASN A 51 11.92 2.70 -52.84
C ASN A 51 12.65 2.12 -51.61
N ILE A 52 11.96 2.10 -50.45
CA ILE A 52 12.52 1.57 -49.21
C ILE A 52 12.53 0.05 -49.28
N GLN A 53 13.69 -0.56 -49.09
CA GLN A 53 13.80 -2.01 -48.99
C GLN A 53 13.26 -2.50 -47.64
N PHE A 54 12.46 -3.56 -47.62
CA PHE A 54 11.95 -4.20 -46.43
C PHE A 54 11.94 -5.70 -46.61
N ILE A 55 11.99 -6.42 -45.49
CA ILE A 55 11.92 -7.87 -45.43
C ILE A 55 10.49 -8.26 -45.03
N ASN A 56 9.90 -9.17 -45.78
CA ASN A 56 8.60 -9.75 -45.40
C ASN A 56 8.85 -10.96 -44.49
N ASP A 57 8.34 -10.89 -43.28
CA ASP A 57 8.43 -12.01 -42.35
C ASP A 57 7.36 -13.06 -42.69
N ILE A 58 7.80 -14.28 -43.01
CA ILE A 58 6.94 -15.39 -43.43
C ILE A 58 5.92 -15.71 -42.36
N SER A 59 6.23 -15.50 -41.08
CA SER A 59 5.30 -15.72 -39.96
C SER A 59 4.04 -14.84 -40.05
N ASN A 60 4.03 -13.77 -40.82
CA ASN A 60 2.85 -12.93 -41.03
C ASN A 60 1.73 -13.65 -41.81
N GLU A 61 2.04 -14.72 -42.51
CA GLU A 61 1.07 -15.51 -43.33
C GLU A 61 0.48 -16.69 -42.52
N ASP A 62 0.99 -16.97 -41.33
CA ASP A 62 0.52 -18.08 -40.49
C ASP A 62 -0.74 -17.71 -39.72
N ASP A 63 -1.89 -18.18 -40.17
CA ASP A 63 -3.20 -17.98 -39.54
C ASP A 63 -3.43 -18.80 -38.27
N SER A 64 -2.52 -19.70 -37.90
CA SER A 64 -2.55 -20.35 -36.59
C SER A 64 -2.30 -19.32 -35.45
N ILE A 65 -1.64 -18.22 -35.78
CA ILE A 65 -1.44 -17.07 -34.91
C ILE A 65 -2.73 -16.25 -34.88
N LYS A 66 -3.37 -16.18 -33.72
CA LYS A 66 -4.67 -15.49 -33.50
C LYS A 66 -4.71 -14.07 -34.11
N ARG A 67 -3.62 -13.34 -34.05
CA ARG A 67 -3.53 -11.98 -34.59
C ARG A 67 -3.61 -11.97 -36.12
N ASN A 68 -2.95 -12.91 -36.78
CA ASN A 68 -2.99 -13.04 -38.22
C ASN A 68 -4.38 -13.52 -38.71
N ALA A 69 -4.99 -14.47 -38.00
CA ALA A 69 -6.36 -14.90 -38.29
C ALA A 69 -7.35 -13.71 -38.21
N ILE A 70 -7.24 -12.84 -37.18
CA ILE A 70 -8.07 -11.64 -37.11
C ILE A 70 -7.82 -10.71 -38.29
N ARG A 71 -6.56 -10.52 -38.68
CA ARG A 71 -6.14 -9.65 -39.78
C ARG A 71 -6.64 -10.14 -41.15
N HIS A 72 -6.56 -11.44 -41.40
CA HIS A 72 -6.87 -12.00 -42.71
C HIS A 72 -8.32 -12.43 -42.85
N GLN A 73 -8.96 -12.86 -41.78
CA GLN A 73 -10.29 -13.45 -41.85
C GLN A 73 -11.38 -12.56 -41.22
N VAL A 74 -11.10 -11.86 -40.12
CA VAL A 74 -12.15 -11.09 -39.42
C VAL A 74 -12.26 -9.68 -39.95
N ILE A 75 -11.15 -8.94 -40.01
CA ILE A 75 -11.16 -7.53 -40.42
C ILE A 75 -11.68 -7.35 -41.84
N PRO A 76 -11.20 -8.07 -42.86
CA PRO A 76 -11.67 -7.86 -44.22
C PRO A 76 -13.16 -8.14 -44.41
N ASN A 77 -13.66 -9.17 -43.80
CA ASN A 77 -15.09 -9.49 -43.86
C ASN A 77 -15.95 -8.44 -43.12
N TRP A 78 -15.43 -7.88 -42.03
CA TRP A 78 -16.14 -6.82 -41.32
C TRP A 78 -16.08 -5.48 -42.06
N GLU A 79 -14.97 -5.16 -42.75
CA GLU A 79 -14.84 -3.97 -43.58
C GLU A 79 -15.81 -3.99 -44.80
N GLN A 80 -16.17 -5.17 -45.31
CA GLN A 80 -17.23 -5.29 -46.32
C GLN A 80 -18.61 -4.87 -45.80
N ILE A 81 -18.88 -5.17 -44.54
CA ILE A 81 -20.17 -4.82 -43.86
C ILE A 81 -20.13 -3.34 -43.42
N ASN A 82 -19.00 -2.90 -42.89
CA ASN A 82 -18.79 -1.54 -42.41
C ASN A 82 -17.49 -0.95 -42.96
N PRO A 83 -17.51 -0.26 -44.11
CA PRO A 83 -16.35 0.34 -44.74
C PRO A 83 -15.65 1.40 -43.84
N ASN A 84 -16.36 1.93 -42.85
CA ASN A 84 -15.85 2.92 -41.90
C ASN A 84 -15.34 2.27 -40.57
N LEU A 85 -14.94 1.01 -40.60
CA LEU A 85 -14.52 0.26 -39.41
C LEU A 85 -13.40 0.97 -38.65
N ASN A 86 -12.40 1.51 -39.32
CA ASN A 86 -11.31 2.28 -38.73
C ASN A 86 -11.81 3.49 -37.94
N ILE A 87 -12.79 4.23 -38.50
CA ILE A 87 -13.39 5.39 -37.84
C ILE A 87 -14.19 4.96 -36.60
N ALA A 88 -14.95 3.87 -36.71
CA ALA A 88 -15.73 3.34 -35.59
C ALA A 88 -14.84 2.93 -34.40
N PHE A 89 -13.75 2.22 -34.64
CA PHE A 89 -12.78 1.85 -33.62
C PHE A 89 -12.00 3.05 -33.07
N GLY A 90 -11.70 4.04 -33.91
CA GLY A 90 -11.14 5.32 -33.48
C GLY A 90 -12.02 6.03 -32.47
N LYS A 91 -13.30 6.20 -32.78
CA LYS A 91 -14.31 6.79 -31.87
C LYS A 91 -14.44 6.00 -30.56
N MET A 92 -14.42 4.67 -30.63
CA MET A 92 -14.47 3.83 -29.42
C MET A 92 -13.22 4.03 -28.52
N HIS A 93 -12.05 4.18 -29.14
CA HIS A 93 -10.81 4.55 -28.43
C HIS A 93 -10.96 5.89 -27.70
N ASP A 94 -11.43 6.94 -28.42
CA ASP A 94 -11.61 8.28 -27.88
C ASP A 94 -12.60 8.30 -26.72
N TYR A 95 -13.77 7.69 -26.87
CA TYR A 95 -14.75 7.55 -25.78
C TYR A 95 -14.17 6.80 -24.57
N SER A 96 -13.38 5.76 -24.80
CA SER A 96 -12.75 5.02 -23.73
C SER A 96 -11.72 5.88 -22.98
N LYS A 97 -10.99 6.73 -23.69
CA LYS A 97 -10.01 7.68 -23.12
C LYS A 97 -10.71 8.76 -22.28
N GLU A 98 -11.76 9.36 -22.82
CA GLU A 98 -12.59 10.37 -22.13
C GLU A 98 -13.19 9.78 -20.84
N ASN A 99 -13.71 8.55 -20.88
CA ASN A 99 -14.20 7.87 -19.68
C ASN A 99 -13.10 7.63 -18.65
N ASP A 100 -11.89 7.23 -19.08
CA ASP A 100 -10.76 7.03 -18.15
C ASP A 100 -10.36 8.37 -17.50
N GLU A 101 -10.36 9.47 -18.23
CA GLU A 101 -10.09 10.82 -17.70
C GLU A 101 -11.12 11.22 -16.64
N LEU A 102 -12.41 10.98 -16.91
CA LEU A 102 -13.49 11.23 -15.94
C LEU A 102 -13.32 10.39 -14.68
N VAL A 103 -13.01 9.10 -14.84
CA VAL A 103 -12.77 8.20 -13.70
C VAL A 103 -11.55 8.67 -12.89
N ARG A 104 -10.45 9.03 -13.52
CA ARG A 104 -9.26 9.58 -12.84
C ARG A 104 -9.57 10.86 -12.07
N TYR A 105 -10.33 11.76 -12.66
CA TYR A 105 -10.76 12.98 -11.99
C TYR A 105 -11.59 12.67 -10.74
N ALA A 106 -12.59 11.80 -10.87
CA ALA A 106 -13.42 11.37 -9.75
C ALA A 106 -12.59 10.69 -8.64
N VAL A 107 -11.64 9.82 -9.02
CA VAL A 107 -10.73 9.14 -8.07
C VAL A 107 -9.89 10.16 -7.31
N LYS A 108 -9.29 11.14 -7.99
CA LYS A 108 -8.50 12.20 -7.33
C LYS A 108 -9.32 13.00 -6.33
N LEU A 109 -10.54 13.40 -6.70
CA LEU A 109 -11.44 14.14 -5.79
C LEU A 109 -11.77 13.31 -4.55
N VAL A 110 -12.12 12.04 -4.74
CA VAL A 110 -12.48 11.13 -3.65
C VAL A 110 -11.26 10.83 -2.77
N SER A 111 -10.11 10.54 -3.37
CA SER A 111 -8.87 10.26 -2.64
C SER A 111 -8.47 11.46 -1.77
N LYS A 112 -8.50 12.67 -2.32
CA LYS A 112 -8.19 13.90 -1.57
C LYS A 112 -9.13 14.11 -0.38
N LYS A 113 -10.41 13.71 -0.49
CA LYS A 113 -11.41 13.86 0.56
C LYS A 113 -11.30 12.78 1.63
N LEU A 114 -11.11 11.52 1.23
CA LEU A 114 -11.28 10.37 2.12
C LEU A 114 -9.98 9.79 2.65
N VAL A 115 -8.85 9.97 1.94
CA VAL A 115 -7.56 9.39 2.35
C VAL A 115 -6.88 10.32 3.34
N GLN A 116 -6.67 9.83 4.55
CA GLN A 116 -5.96 10.50 5.63
C GLN A 116 -4.70 9.71 5.99
N LEU A 117 -3.81 10.31 6.77
CA LEU A 117 -2.71 9.60 7.40
C LEU A 117 -3.07 9.28 8.85
N ASP A 118 -2.74 8.07 9.29
CA ASP A 118 -2.76 7.78 10.72
C ASP A 118 -1.45 8.26 11.39
N SER A 119 -1.35 8.10 12.71
CA SER A 119 -0.16 8.51 13.48
C SER A 119 1.12 7.76 13.11
N TYR A 120 1.02 6.67 12.35
CA TYR A 120 2.15 5.87 11.88
C TYR A 120 2.48 6.11 10.39
N GLY A 121 1.79 7.06 9.73
CA GLY A 121 1.97 7.35 8.31
C GLY A 121 1.26 6.38 7.37
N ASN A 122 0.42 5.48 7.88
CA ASN A 122 -0.40 4.63 7.02
C ASN A 122 -1.53 5.46 6.37
N LYS A 123 -1.87 5.14 5.13
CA LYS A 123 -3.07 5.71 4.49
C LYS A 123 -4.31 5.10 5.15
N LYS A 124 -5.19 5.95 5.65
CA LYS A 124 -6.40 5.57 6.38
C LYS A 124 -7.63 6.06 5.63
N ILE A 125 -8.63 5.21 5.50
CA ILE A 125 -9.93 5.55 4.89
C ILE A 125 -11.03 5.09 5.87
N LEU A 126 -11.96 5.98 6.21
CA LEU A 126 -13.14 5.62 7.01
C LEU A 126 -14.03 4.66 6.23
N LYS A 127 -14.43 3.57 6.89
CA LYS A 127 -15.21 2.50 6.24
C LYS A 127 -16.58 3.00 5.77
N GLU A 128 -17.28 3.74 6.60
CA GLU A 128 -18.63 4.22 6.31
C GLU A 128 -18.65 5.10 5.06
N ASP A 129 -17.68 6.01 4.91
CA ASP A 129 -17.55 6.86 3.72
C ASP A 129 -17.09 6.07 2.48
N PHE A 130 -16.34 5.00 2.69
CA PHE A 130 -15.80 4.19 1.61
C PHE A 130 -16.82 3.17 1.09
N ASP A 131 -17.61 2.56 1.97
CA ASP A 131 -18.57 1.51 1.60
C ASP A 131 -19.78 2.03 0.80
N VAL A 132 -20.11 3.32 0.90
CA VAL A 132 -21.16 3.94 0.09
C VAL A 132 -20.75 4.16 -1.37
N LEU A 133 -19.44 4.12 -1.66
CA LEU A 133 -18.93 4.30 -3.01
C LEU A 133 -19.15 3.04 -3.86
N PRO A 134 -19.38 3.20 -5.17
CA PRO A 134 -19.37 2.07 -6.11
C PRO A 134 -18.08 1.27 -6.01
N ILE A 135 -18.16 -0.05 -6.07
CA ILE A 135 -16.99 -0.94 -5.89
C ILE A 135 -15.83 -0.60 -6.84
N LEU A 136 -16.14 -0.23 -8.08
CA LEU A 136 -15.11 0.15 -9.05
C LEU A 136 -14.36 1.40 -8.61
N LEU A 137 -15.05 2.38 -8.04
CA LEU A 137 -14.42 3.60 -7.52
C LEU A 137 -13.55 3.29 -6.30
N ARG A 138 -14.02 2.45 -5.37
CA ARG A 138 -13.21 1.96 -4.24
C ARG A 138 -11.92 1.30 -4.70
N MET A 139 -12.00 0.43 -5.68
CA MET A 139 -10.83 -0.24 -6.25
C MET A 139 -9.86 0.76 -6.88
N ASN A 140 -10.35 1.73 -7.64
CA ASN A 140 -9.51 2.76 -8.25
C ASN A 140 -8.86 3.69 -7.22
N VAL A 141 -9.52 4.00 -6.10
CA VAL A 141 -8.90 4.73 -4.98
C VAL A 141 -7.73 3.94 -4.37
N VAL A 142 -7.88 2.63 -4.18
CA VAL A 142 -6.77 1.78 -3.74
C VAL A 142 -5.62 1.78 -4.75
N HIS A 143 -5.93 1.72 -6.05
CA HIS A 143 -4.93 1.84 -7.12
C HIS A 143 -4.18 3.17 -7.09
N GLU A 144 -4.89 4.27 -6.88
CA GLU A 144 -4.31 5.63 -6.79
C GLU A 144 -3.33 5.73 -5.61
N ILE A 145 -3.70 5.16 -4.44
CA ILE A 145 -2.84 5.14 -3.25
C ILE A 145 -1.54 4.38 -3.49
N ILE A 146 -1.61 3.26 -4.21
CA ILE A 146 -0.44 2.42 -4.51
C ILE A 146 0.49 3.11 -5.51
N GLY A 147 -0.05 4.01 -6.32
CA GLY A 147 0.65 4.69 -7.38
C GLY A 147 0.64 3.92 -8.71
N GLU A 148 1.08 4.58 -9.76
CA GLU A 148 1.16 3.97 -11.09
C GLU A 148 2.14 2.80 -11.08
N THR A 149 1.61 1.61 -11.31
CA THR A 149 2.42 0.45 -11.54
C THR A 149 2.64 0.30 -13.03
N HIS A 150 3.88 0.26 -13.49
CA HIS A 150 4.20 -0.15 -14.87
C HIS A 150 3.75 -1.58 -15.17
N LEU A 151 3.40 -2.32 -14.13
CA LEU A 151 2.84 -3.67 -14.18
C LEU A 151 1.33 -3.59 -14.08
N SER A 152 0.63 -4.06 -15.11
CA SER A 152 -0.82 -4.25 -15.02
C SER A 152 -1.14 -5.31 -13.97
N TRP A 153 -2.09 -5.01 -13.10
CA TRP A 153 -2.58 -6.01 -12.15
C TRP A 153 -3.11 -7.22 -12.89
N ARG A 154 -2.75 -8.40 -12.41
CA ARG A 154 -3.30 -9.65 -12.93
C ARG A 154 -4.76 -9.80 -12.50
N ARG A 155 -5.55 -10.51 -13.29
CA ARG A 155 -6.98 -10.71 -13.04
C ARG A 155 -7.28 -11.21 -11.62
N PHE A 156 -6.49 -12.16 -11.11
CA PHE A 156 -6.69 -12.68 -9.75
C PHE A 156 -6.44 -11.64 -8.65
N GLN A 157 -5.54 -10.67 -8.86
CA GLN A 157 -5.29 -9.58 -7.91
C GLN A 157 -6.48 -8.63 -7.87
N TYR A 158 -7.06 -8.35 -9.02
CA TYR A 158 -8.27 -7.53 -9.15
C TYR A 158 -9.46 -8.17 -8.43
N GLU A 159 -9.72 -9.44 -8.70
CA GLU A 159 -10.80 -10.21 -8.06
C GLU A 159 -10.54 -10.36 -6.55
N GLY A 160 -9.29 -10.57 -6.15
CA GLY A 160 -8.90 -10.62 -4.74
C GLY A 160 -9.20 -9.33 -4.00
N LEU A 161 -8.81 -8.17 -4.56
CA LEU A 161 -9.11 -6.85 -3.98
C LEU A 161 -10.63 -6.61 -3.91
N LYS A 162 -11.36 -6.90 -4.98
CA LYS A 162 -12.82 -6.76 -5.03
C LYS A 162 -13.49 -7.57 -3.91
N LYS A 163 -13.13 -8.85 -3.79
CA LYS A 163 -13.64 -9.74 -2.74
C LYS A 163 -13.29 -9.21 -1.35
N PHE A 164 -12.06 -8.76 -1.15
CA PHE A 164 -11.60 -8.21 0.12
C PHE A 164 -12.41 -6.97 0.52
N LEU A 165 -12.60 -6.01 -0.38
CA LEU A 165 -13.36 -4.79 -0.11
C LEU A 165 -14.84 -5.03 0.22
N ILE A 166 -15.42 -6.14 -0.26
CA ILE A 166 -16.83 -6.49 -0.02
C ILE A 166 -17.01 -7.37 1.21
N GLN A 167 -16.13 -8.35 1.43
CA GLN A 167 -16.38 -9.48 2.34
C GLN A 167 -15.41 -9.58 3.51
N SER A 168 -14.37 -8.73 3.57
CA SER A 168 -13.37 -8.84 4.64
C SER A 168 -13.94 -8.57 6.02
N ARG A 169 -13.43 -9.31 7.00
CA ARG A 169 -13.72 -9.12 8.43
C ARG A 169 -12.63 -8.27 9.09
N THR A 170 -12.97 -7.67 10.22
CA THR A 170 -11.99 -6.92 11.04
C THR A 170 -10.76 -7.78 11.35
N GLY A 171 -9.58 -7.22 11.18
CA GLY A 171 -8.30 -7.88 11.40
C GLY A 171 -7.75 -8.62 10.17
N GLN A 172 -8.53 -8.83 9.12
CA GLN A 172 -8.03 -9.43 7.88
C GLN A 172 -7.20 -8.44 7.07
N SER A 173 -6.16 -8.94 6.42
CA SER A 173 -5.32 -8.17 5.50
C SER A 173 -5.15 -8.88 4.16
N LEU A 174 -4.86 -8.11 3.12
CA LEU A 174 -4.57 -8.58 1.78
C LEU A 174 -3.27 -7.93 1.30
N SER A 175 -2.35 -8.75 0.78
CA SER A 175 -1.15 -8.27 0.11
C SER A 175 -1.50 -7.77 -1.29
N LEU A 176 -0.96 -6.61 -1.63
CA LEU A 176 -1.18 -5.91 -2.89
C LEU A 176 0.17 -5.79 -3.65
N PRO A 177 0.17 -5.47 -4.94
CA PRO A 177 1.40 -5.24 -5.68
C PRO A 177 2.32 -4.19 -5.04
N MET A 178 3.61 -4.23 -5.39
CA MET A 178 4.64 -3.28 -4.95
C MET A 178 4.82 -3.21 -3.43
N ASN A 179 4.67 -4.36 -2.75
CA ASN A 179 4.80 -4.49 -1.30
C ASN A 179 3.78 -3.67 -0.50
N TRP A 180 2.65 -3.32 -1.11
CA TRP A 180 1.55 -2.73 -0.37
C TRP A 180 0.71 -3.81 0.31
N ARG A 181 0.10 -3.44 1.42
CA ARG A 181 -0.87 -4.28 2.14
C ARG A 181 -2.05 -3.43 2.59
N ILE A 182 -3.25 -3.96 2.41
CA ILE A 182 -4.49 -3.36 2.93
C ILE A 182 -4.97 -4.18 4.12
N LEU A 183 -5.37 -3.51 5.19
CA LEU A 183 -5.94 -4.10 6.40
C LEU A 183 -7.36 -3.59 6.59
N ARG A 184 -8.28 -4.51 6.88
CA ARG A 184 -9.62 -4.18 7.36
C ARG A 184 -9.58 -4.05 8.88
N ASP A 185 -9.58 -2.82 9.37
CA ASP A 185 -9.76 -2.53 10.79
C ASP A 185 -11.25 -2.29 11.10
N ARG A 186 -11.61 -2.00 12.35
CA ARG A 186 -13.01 -1.84 12.82
C ARG A 186 -13.79 -0.85 11.97
N ASN A 187 -13.38 0.40 12.00
CA ASN A 187 -14.04 1.51 11.32
C ASN A 187 -13.25 2.03 10.12
N ASN A 188 -12.13 1.38 9.76
CA ASN A 188 -11.24 1.89 8.73
C ASN A 188 -10.75 0.78 7.81
N PHE A 189 -10.31 1.19 6.62
CA PHE A 189 -9.31 0.48 5.83
C PHE A 189 -7.98 1.21 5.99
N LEU A 190 -6.93 0.45 6.27
CA LEU A 190 -5.56 0.96 6.40
C LEU A 190 -4.71 0.39 5.28
N LEU A 191 -3.95 1.23 4.60
CA LEU A 191 -3.01 0.81 3.57
C LEU A 191 -1.60 1.21 3.98
N ARG A 192 -0.67 0.26 3.88
CA ARG A 192 0.73 0.45 4.21
C ARG A 192 1.61 -0.20 3.14
N LYS A 193 2.70 0.47 2.81
CA LYS A 193 3.78 -0.16 2.06
C LYS A 193 4.68 -0.87 3.05
N ASP A 194 4.78 -2.19 2.94
CA ASP A 194 5.66 -2.96 3.80
C ASP A 194 7.11 -2.65 3.41
N GLN A 195 7.86 -2.14 4.36
CA GLN A 195 9.31 -1.96 4.25
C GLN A 195 9.99 -3.24 4.74
N GLU A 196 11.21 -3.49 4.29
CA GLU A 196 12.00 -4.56 4.89
C GLU A 196 12.08 -4.37 6.39
N VAL A 197 11.67 -5.39 7.12
CA VAL A 197 11.66 -5.37 8.59
C VAL A 197 13.11 -5.40 9.07
N GLN A 198 13.71 -4.23 9.25
CA GLN A 198 14.93 -4.16 10.03
C GLN A 198 14.61 -4.70 11.43
N LYS A 199 15.42 -5.67 11.90
CA LYS A 199 15.39 -6.11 13.30
C LYS A 199 15.90 -4.95 14.14
N LEU A 200 15.01 -4.01 14.45
CA LEU A 200 15.36 -2.88 15.32
C LEU A 200 15.42 -3.39 16.75
N SER A 201 16.65 -3.50 17.24
CA SER A 201 16.97 -3.77 18.62
C SER A 201 18.17 -2.89 18.95
N HIS A 202 18.02 -2.02 19.93
CA HIS A 202 19.04 -1.05 20.32
C HIS A 202 19.28 -1.14 21.82
N LYS A 203 20.54 -1.31 22.22
CA LYS A 203 20.95 -1.04 23.60
C LYS A 203 20.85 0.45 23.84
N VAL A 204 20.27 0.83 24.97
CA VAL A 204 19.99 2.24 25.29
C VAL A 204 20.74 2.65 26.54
N GLN A 205 21.35 3.83 26.52
CA GLN A 205 22.07 4.43 27.63
C GLN A 205 21.32 5.63 28.20
N PRO A 206 21.55 6.03 29.44
CA PRO A 206 20.96 7.25 30.00
C PRO A 206 21.33 8.49 29.19
N ALA A 207 20.39 9.39 29.03
CA ALA A 207 20.51 10.64 28.28
C ALA A 207 20.77 10.53 26.77
N ASP A 208 20.82 9.29 26.20
CA ASP A 208 20.90 9.10 24.76
C ASP A 208 19.49 9.14 24.11
N ILE A 209 19.44 9.68 22.89
CA ILE A 209 18.25 9.62 22.05
C ILE A 209 18.42 8.51 21.02
N THR A 210 17.60 7.47 21.12
CA THR A 210 17.64 6.31 20.23
C THR A 210 16.58 6.44 19.15
N ASP A 211 17.00 6.35 17.88
CA ASP A 211 16.10 6.33 16.73
C ASP A 211 15.46 4.95 16.55
N CYS A 212 14.15 4.85 16.74
CA CYS A 212 13.36 3.62 16.62
C CYS A 212 12.50 3.60 15.34
N GLY A 213 12.90 4.36 14.30
CA GLY A 213 12.17 4.46 13.04
C GLY A 213 11.10 5.54 13.09
N ASN A 214 9.90 5.26 13.58
CA ASN A 214 8.78 6.22 13.62
C ASN A 214 8.77 7.11 14.85
N PHE A 215 9.61 6.85 15.83
CA PHE A 215 9.74 7.64 17.05
C PHE A 215 11.17 7.64 17.58
N TYR A 216 11.44 8.57 18.47
CA TYR A 216 12.65 8.61 19.27
C TYR A 216 12.35 8.08 20.66
N PHE A 217 13.23 7.23 21.19
CA PHE A 217 13.21 6.79 22.58
C PHE A 217 14.31 7.52 23.33
N ALA A 218 14.02 7.98 24.55
CA ALA A 218 15.00 8.54 25.47
C ALA A 218 14.67 8.11 26.90
N TRP A 219 15.70 8.02 27.75
CA TRP A 219 15.54 7.86 29.16
C TRP A 219 16.63 8.58 29.94
N GLU A 220 16.31 9.01 31.16
CA GLU A 220 17.22 9.77 32.00
C GLU A 220 16.94 9.51 33.48
N TRP A 221 17.96 9.72 34.31
CA TRP A 221 17.78 9.77 35.75
C TRP A 221 17.12 11.08 36.15
N VAL A 222 16.17 11.04 37.10
CA VAL A 222 15.52 12.25 37.64
C VAL A 222 15.55 12.24 39.17
N ASN A 223 15.61 13.42 39.77
CA ASN A 223 15.75 13.55 41.22
C ASN A 223 14.42 13.44 41.95
N ASP A 224 13.32 13.80 41.27
CA ASP A 224 12.00 13.85 41.84
C ASP A 224 10.97 13.10 40.98
N PHE A 225 9.91 12.64 41.65
CA PHE A 225 8.78 12.00 41.03
C PHE A 225 7.58 12.95 41.01
N SER A 226 7.07 13.24 39.79
CA SER A 226 5.82 13.98 39.60
C SER A 226 4.81 13.18 38.81
N TYR A 227 3.69 12.83 39.41
CA TYR A 227 2.57 12.14 38.74
C TYR A 227 1.95 12.99 37.61
N SER A 228 2.06 14.30 37.68
CA SER A 228 1.46 15.21 36.69
C SER A 228 2.10 15.14 35.31
N GLU A 229 3.30 14.57 35.20
CA GLU A 229 4.01 14.43 33.93
C GLU A 229 3.80 13.07 33.25
N ASN A 230 3.27 12.07 33.98
CA ASN A 230 3.08 10.76 33.43
C ASN A 230 1.94 10.74 32.38
N THR A 231 2.29 10.30 31.19
CA THR A 231 1.37 10.08 30.06
C THR A 231 1.66 8.70 29.47
N GLN A 232 0.83 8.23 28.56
CA GLN A 232 1.14 6.98 27.84
C GLN A 232 2.47 7.03 27.06
N TRP A 233 3.01 8.23 26.81
CA TRP A 233 4.24 8.45 26.02
C TRP A 233 5.46 8.75 26.91
N MET A 234 5.24 8.95 28.20
CA MET A 234 6.26 9.33 29.17
C MET A 234 5.89 8.77 30.54
N GLU A 235 6.76 8.00 31.14
CA GLU A 235 6.54 7.35 32.43
C GLU A 235 7.75 7.53 33.34
N THR A 236 7.54 7.70 34.62
CA THR A 236 8.60 7.63 35.63
C THR A 236 8.51 6.28 36.35
N ILE A 237 9.64 5.60 36.43
CA ILE A 237 9.75 4.23 36.96
C ILE A 237 10.75 4.17 38.13
N ASP A 238 10.70 3.07 38.90
CA ASP A 238 11.69 2.79 39.92
C ASP A 238 13.05 2.49 39.28
N GLY A 239 13.97 3.43 39.42
CA GLY A 239 15.31 3.35 38.86
C GLY A 239 16.19 2.30 39.54
N GLY A 240 15.94 1.99 40.78
CA GLY A 240 16.65 0.93 41.52
C GLY A 240 16.51 -0.43 40.86
N GLU A 241 15.36 -0.71 40.23
CA GLU A 241 15.07 -1.96 39.52
C GLU A 241 15.83 -2.09 38.17
N ILE A 242 16.43 -1.00 37.68
CA ILE A 242 17.14 -1.00 36.37
C ILE A 242 18.61 -0.60 36.48
N LYS A 243 19.08 -0.15 37.66
CA LYS A 243 20.39 0.50 37.88
C LYS A 243 21.58 -0.29 37.36
N ASN A 244 21.54 -1.60 37.39
CA ASN A 244 22.64 -2.47 36.96
C ASN A 244 22.21 -3.45 35.85
N GLN A 245 21.18 -3.12 35.10
CA GLN A 245 20.64 -3.99 34.06
C GLN A 245 20.93 -3.43 32.68
N ASN A 246 21.06 -4.32 31.71
CA ASN A 246 21.19 -3.94 30.30
C ASN A 246 19.81 -3.56 29.75
N LEU A 247 19.62 -2.29 29.41
CA LEU A 247 18.40 -1.82 28.80
C LEU A 247 18.47 -1.98 27.28
N GLU A 248 17.39 -2.54 26.72
CA GLU A 248 17.25 -2.75 25.28
C GLU A 248 15.83 -2.36 24.86
N ILE A 249 15.73 -1.50 23.85
CA ILE A 249 14.47 -1.23 23.16
C ILE A 249 14.41 -2.07 21.89
N ARG A 250 13.37 -2.86 21.74
CA ARG A 250 13.19 -3.76 20.61
C ARG A 250 11.73 -3.92 20.22
N ARG A 251 11.50 -4.43 19.03
CA ARG A 251 10.14 -4.89 18.69
C ARG A 251 9.77 -6.08 19.57
N TRP A 252 8.49 -6.14 19.97
CA TRP A 252 7.96 -7.30 20.68
C TRP A 252 8.02 -8.55 19.79
N LYS A 253 8.05 -9.72 20.42
CA LYS A 253 8.12 -11.03 19.76
C LYS A 253 6.96 -11.91 20.22
N PRO A 254 6.47 -12.86 19.39
CA PRO A 254 5.54 -13.88 19.86
C PRO A 254 6.10 -14.60 21.08
N GLY A 255 5.27 -14.73 22.11
CA GLY A 255 5.68 -15.30 23.39
C GLY A 255 6.06 -14.27 24.46
N ASP A 256 6.32 -13.01 24.11
CA ASP A 256 6.58 -11.94 25.08
C ASP A 256 5.43 -11.80 26.06
N SER A 257 5.76 -11.69 27.34
CA SER A 257 4.82 -11.48 28.42
C SER A 257 5.41 -10.59 29.52
N PHE A 258 4.57 -9.89 30.25
CA PHE A 258 4.96 -9.07 31.41
C PHE A 258 3.80 -9.01 32.40
N VAL A 259 4.06 -8.50 33.57
CA VAL A 259 3.00 -8.19 34.56
C VAL A 259 2.66 -6.71 34.39
N PRO A 260 1.52 -6.33 33.76
CA PRO A 260 1.14 -4.92 33.60
C PRO A 260 0.95 -4.25 34.98
N PHE A 261 1.35 -2.99 35.09
CA PHE A 261 1.16 -2.21 36.33
C PHE A 261 -0.27 -2.28 36.83
N GLY A 262 -0.42 -2.67 38.11
CA GLY A 262 -1.69 -2.88 38.78
C GLY A 262 -2.29 -4.28 38.60
N MET A 263 -1.61 -5.19 37.88
CA MET A 263 -2.00 -6.60 37.77
C MET A 263 -1.07 -7.49 38.60
N LYS A 264 -1.56 -8.68 38.96
CA LYS A 264 -0.77 -9.68 39.75
C LYS A 264 -0.18 -10.78 38.83
N ASN A 265 -0.78 -11.01 37.68
CA ASN A 265 -0.46 -12.13 36.80
C ASN A 265 0.20 -11.67 35.51
N HIS A 266 1.05 -12.54 34.96
CA HIS A 266 1.61 -12.34 33.64
C HIS A 266 0.52 -12.28 32.57
N LYS A 267 0.65 -11.33 31.64
CA LYS A 267 -0.18 -11.18 30.45
C LYS A 267 0.69 -11.19 29.22
N LYS A 268 0.32 -11.95 28.20
CA LYS A 268 1.03 -11.91 26.92
C LYS A 268 0.86 -10.53 26.30
N VAL A 269 1.93 -10.02 25.68
CA VAL A 269 1.90 -8.74 24.94
C VAL A 269 0.84 -8.78 23.84
N SER A 270 0.72 -9.92 23.11
CA SER A 270 -0.33 -10.13 22.10
C SER A 270 -1.73 -9.87 22.66
N ASP A 271 -2.02 -10.44 23.84
CA ASP A 271 -3.34 -10.36 24.44
C ASP A 271 -3.63 -8.96 24.99
N TYR A 272 -2.60 -8.32 25.58
CA TYR A 272 -2.71 -6.94 26.01
C TYR A 272 -3.05 -6.00 24.84
N LEU A 273 -2.37 -6.15 23.69
CA LEU A 273 -2.62 -5.36 22.49
C LEU A 273 -3.98 -5.66 21.83
N ILE A 274 -4.51 -6.90 21.97
CA ILE A 274 -5.86 -7.25 21.53
C ILE A 274 -6.89 -6.53 22.39
N ASP A 275 -6.77 -6.61 23.71
CA ASP A 275 -7.68 -5.98 24.65
C ASP A 275 -7.66 -4.45 24.53
N SER A 276 -6.49 -3.88 24.25
CA SER A 276 -6.30 -2.46 23.95
C SER A 276 -6.78 -2.06 22.54
N LYS A 277 -7.38 -3.00 21.80
CA LYS A 277 -7.95 -2.78 20.46
C LYS A 277 -6.94 -2.26 19.42
N VAL A 278 -5.67 -2.56 19.57
CA VAL A 278 -4.62 -2.18 18.63
C VAL A 278 -4.79 -2.93 17.31
N ASN A 279 -4.72 -2.25 16.18
CA ASN A 279 -4.82 -2.88 14.88
C ASN A 279 -3.55 -3.67 14.51
N ASN A 280 -3.65 -4.60 13.57
CA ASN A 280 -2.54 -5.50 13.23
C ASN A 280 -1.29 -4.77 12.69
N PHE A 281 -1.44 -3.67 11.95
CA PHE A 281 -0.30 -2.89 11.47
C PHE A 281 0.47 -2.23 12.61
N SER A 282 -0.25 -1.66 13.58
CA SER A 282 0.36 -1.06 14.77
C SER A 282 0.99 -2.13 15.67
N LYS A 283 0.36 -3.31 15.82
CA LYS A 283 0.94 -4.43 16.57
C LYS A 283 2.29 -4.87 16.02
N GLU A 284 2.42 -5.00 14.70
CA GLU A 284 3.67 -5.40 14.04
C GLU A 284 4.82 -4.43 14.31
N ASN A 285 4.50 -3.16 14.57
CA ASN A 285 5.48 -2.11 14.83
C ASN A 285 5.64 -1.76 16.30
N GLN A 286 4.98 -2.50 17.20
CA GLN A 286 5.02 -2.21 18.63
C GLN A 286 6.38 -2.53 19.24
N PHE A 287 6.87 -1.63 20.08
CA PHE A 287 8.13 -1.76 20.79
C PHE A 287 7.91 -2.08 22.26
N VAL A 288 8.88 -2.74 22.83
CA VAL A 288 9.02 -2.99 24.27
C VAL A 288 10.39 -2.55 24.73
N LEU A 289 10.44 -1.97 25.93
CA LEU A 289 11.70 -1.73 26.65
C LEU A 289 11.92 -2.90 27.58
N THR A 290 13.11 -3.49 27.54
CA THR A 290 13.49 -4.61 28.39
C THR A 290 14.68 -4.26 29.26
N ALA A 291 14.73 -4.86 30.44
CA ALA A 291 15.87 -4.84 31.36
C ALA A 291 16.28 -6.30 31.60
N ASP A 292 17.51 -6.68 31.18
CA ASP A 292 18.01 -8.07 31.16
C ASP A 292 16.96 -9.05 30.59
N ASN A 293 16.43 -8.75 29.40
CA ASN A 293 15.38 -9.49 28.67
C ASN A 293 13.97 -9.47 29.28
N ASN A 294 13.76 -8.93 30.49
CA ASN A 294 12.43 -8.78 31.08
C ASN A 294 11.78 -7.49 30.60
N ILE A 295 10.53 -7.57 30.15
CA ILE A 295 9.81 -6.39 29.68
C ILE A 295 9.45 -5.51 30.89
N ILE A 296 9.93 -4.26 30.84
CA ILE A 296 9.65 -3.24 31.86
C ILE A 296 8.65 -2.19 31.36
N TRP A 297 8.51 -2.03 30.04
CA TRP A 297 7.54 -1.13 29.44
C TRP A 297 7.05 -1.65 28.08
N LEU A 298 5.76 -1.78 27.93
CA LEU A 298 5.11 -1.86 26.63
C LEU A 298 4.95 -0.42 26.15
N CYS A 299 5.86 0.03 25.31
CA CYS A 299 6.03 1.42 24.95
C CYS A 299 4.74 2.07 24.45
N GLY A 300 4.37 3.20 25.04
CA GLY A 300 3.13 3.91 24.69
C GLY A 300 1.85 3.28 25.24
N TYR A 301 1.94 2.26 26.12
CA TYR A 301 0.78 1.62 26.72
C TYR A 301 0.90 1.47 28.24
N ARG A 302 1.83 0.64 28.75
CA ARG A 302 1.88 0.33 30.17
C ARG A 302 3.25 -0.13 30.61
N ILE A 303 3.71 0.36 31.75
CA ILE A 303 4.88 -0.18 32.45
C ILE A 303 4.57 -1.53 33.11
N SER A 304 5.62 -2.28 33.41
CA SER A 304 5.53 -3.48 34.25
C SER A 304 5.32 -3.10 35.73
N ASP A 305 4.55 -3.90 36.44
CA ASP A 305 4.36 -3.75 37.89
C ASP A 305 5.68 -3.86 38.68
N ARG A 306 6.69 -4.52 38.10
CA ARG A 306 8.05 -4.65 38.64
C ARG A 306 8.74 -3.31 38.86
N VAL A 307 8.56 -2.37 37.92
CA VAL A 307 9.26 -1.06 37.90
C VAL A 307 8.37 0.08 38.39
N LYS A 308 7.30 -0.21 39.07
CA LYS A 308 6.38 0.79 39.64
C LYS A 308 7.08 1.59 40.74
N VAL A 309 6.84 2.87 40.77
CA VAL A 309 7.27 3.75 41.82
C VAL A 309 6.43 3.43 43.09
N THR A 310 7.11 3.30 44.25
CA THR A 310 6.50 3.03 45.57
C THR A 310 7.05 4.02 46.60
N SER A 311 6.53 4.01 47.79
CA SER A 311 7.08 4.81 48.90
C SER A 311 8.51 4.43 49.32
N LYS A 312 9.05 3.32 48.80
CA LYS A 312 10.40 2.82 49.10
C LYS A 312 11.37 3.15 47.95
N THR A 313 10.88 3.69 46.83
CA THR A 313 11.73 4.05 45.69
C THR A 313 12.63 5.24 46.04
N MET A 314 13.93 5.09 45.84
CA MET A 314 14.93 6.11 46.11
C MET A 314 15.53 6.72 44.81
N ASP A 315 15.67 5.90 43.79
CA ASP A 315 16.19 6.30 42.47
C ASP A 315 15.02 6.34 41.47
N PHE A 316 14.91 7.40 40.71
CA PHE A 316 13.87 7.54 39.69
C PHE A 316 14.47 7.61 38.30
N ALA A 317 13.83 6.95 37.33
CA ALA A 317 14.19 7.05 35.93
C ALA A 317 12.97 7.45 35.11
N LYS A 318 13.15 8.43 34.23
CA LYS A 318 12.12 8.90 33.29
C LYS A 318 12.37 8.25 31.94
N ILE A 319 11.38 7.57 31.41
CA ILE A 319 11.40 6.94 30.10
C ILE A 319 10.40 7.65 29.19
N SER A 320 10.76 7.91 27.94
CA SER A 320 9.88 8.62 27.03
C SER A 320 10.02 8.14 25.58
N ILE A 321 8.95 8.26 24.82
CA ILE A 321 8.94 8.16 23.38
C ILE A 321 8.32 9.40 22.77
N THR A 322 8.99 9.96 21.76
CA THR A 322 8.54 11.12 21.02
C THR A 322 8.32 10.74 19.57
N GLN A 323 7.11 10.92 19.09
CA GLN A 323 6.77 10.62 17.70
C GLN A 323 7.54 11.55 16.75
N LYS A 324 8.14 10.99 15.70
CA LYS A 324 8.70 11.81 14.63
C LYS A 324 7.59 12.55 13.93
N LYS A 325 7.75 13.87 13.74
CA LYS A 325 6.86 14.61 12.84
C LYS A 325 7.04 14.03 11.44
N LEU A 326 5.98 13.46 10.89
CA LEU A 326 5.93 13.12 9.47
C LEU A 326 6.09 14.43 8.71
N ASN A 327 7.18 14.58 7.96
CA ASN A 327 7.29 15.67 7.00
C ASN A 327 6.11 15.54 6.06
N GLU A 328 5.25 16.56 6.03
CA GLU A 328 4.24 16.72 4.99
C GLU A 328 5.01 16.89 3.67
N GLU A 329 5.30 15.79 2.99
CA GLU A 329 5.68 15.87 1.58
C GLU A 329 4.49 16.49 0.85
N LYS A 330 4.72 17.71 0.38
CA LYS A 330 3.77 18.43 -0.47
C LYS A 330 3.47 17.57 -1.69
N TYR A 331 2.23 17.06 -1.75
CA TYR A 331 1.64 16.49 -2.95
C TYR A 331 1.17 17.58 -3.90
#